data_673bb866fb5042581963a756965c1a10
#
_entry.id   673bb866fb5042581963a756965c1a10
#
_cell.length_a   1.000
_cell.length_b   1.000
_cell.length_c   1.000
_cell.angle_alpha   90.00
_cell.angle_beta   90.00
_cell.angle_gamma   90.00
#
_symmetry.space_group_name_H-M   'P 1'
#
loop_
_entity.id
_entity.type
_entity.pdbx_description
1 polymer ?
#
loop_
_entity_poly.entity_id
_entity_poly.type
_entity_poly.pdbx_seq_one_letter_code
_entity_poly.pdbx_strand_id
1 'polypeptide(L)'
;EADVAAAFAHAAHAGGGGLGYQPIAAAGWHGAILHWTRNDAPLHPGELIVLDAGAETRTLYTADVTRTYPVSGTFTAAQRDVYDIVLAAQQDALAAIRPGQPFRGYHRAVAAALAGGLEKLGVLPVPAAESLREDSGLHRRWTLCAPGHMLGLDVHDCGDAPASSYIDGVFAAGQVLTVEPGLYFQRDDSLVPAPLRGLGVRIEDDVLVTADGCEVLSAGLPREPAAVEEWLAGA
;
A
#
# COMPACT_ATOMS: atom_id res chain seq x y z
N GLU A 1 3.57 -17.68 -6.16
CA GLU A 1 2.47 -16.95 -5.55
C GLU A 1 1.70 -17.84 -4.57
N ALA A 2 1.21 -19.01 -5.00
CA ALA A 2 0.42 -19.92 -4.17
C ALA A 2 1.16 -20.36 -2.90
N ASP A 3 2.44 -20.70 -3.00
CA ASP A 3 3.25 -21.13 -1.84
C ASP A 3 3.43 -20.00 -0.82
N VAL A 4 3.58 -18.75 -1.28
CA VAL A 4 3.68 -17.57 -0.42
C VAL A 4 2.36 -17.33 0.32
N ALA A 5 1.23 -17.35 -0.40
CA ALA A 5 -0.10 -17.21 0.19
C ALA A 5 -0.39 -18.34 1.20
N ALA A 6 -0.03 -19.60 0.87
CA ALA A 6 -0.21 -20.75 1.75
C ALA A 6 0.67 -20.67 3.01
N ALA A 7 1.91 -20.21 2.90
CA ALA A 7 2.80 -20.02 4.05
C ALA A 7 2.24 -18.99 5.03
N PHE A 8 1.74 -17.85 4.50
CA PHE A 8 1.06 -16.85 5.33
C PHE A 8 -0.20 -17.42 6.00
N ALA A 9 -1.06 -18.10 5.24
CA ALA A 9 -2.28 -18.70 5.78
C ALA A 9 -1.98 -19.71 6.89
N HIS A 10 -0.94 -20.53 6.72
CA HIS A 10 -0.50 -21.47 7.76
C HIS A 10 -0.10 -20.73 9.05
N ALA A 11 0.72 -19.67 8.94
CA ALA A 11 1.17 -18.88 10.08
C ALA A 11 0.00 -18.15 10.77
N ALA A 12 -0.93 -17.57 10.00
CA ALA A 12 -2.11 -16.90 10.53
C ALA A 12 -3.00 -17.85 11.34
N HIS A 13 -3.26 -19.06 10.84
CA HIS A 13 -4.03 -20.07 11.59
C HIS A 13 -3.29 -20.61 12.82
N ALA A 14 -1.97 -20.78 12.74
CA ALA A 14 -1.19 -21.29 13.87
C ALA A 14 -1.06 -20.25 15.01
N GLY A 15 -0.97 -18.96 14.68
CA GLY A 15 -0.73 -17.87 15.62
C GLY A 15 -1.97 -17.11 16.08
N GLY A 16 -3.05 -17.14 15.31
CA GLY A 16 -4.20 -16.24 15.51
C GLY A 16 -5.57 -16.87 15.31
N GLY A 17 -6.50 -16.09 14.78
CA GLY A 17 -7.85 -16.48 14.40
C GLY A 17 -7.96 -17.02 12.98
N GLY A 18 -6.92 -16.85 12.16
CA GLY A 18 -6.90 -17.23 10.76
C GLY A 18 -6.62 -16.03 9.86
N LEU A 19 -7.12 -16.09 8.63
CA LEU A 19 -7.00 -15.01 7.66
C LEU A 19 -8.06 -13.94 7.92
N GLY A 20 -7.67 -12.67 7.89
CA GLY A 20 -8.59 -11.54 7.88
C GLY A 20 -9.32 -11.40 6.53
N TYR A 21 -8.61 -11.74 5.46
CA TYR A 21 -9.10 -11.74 4.08
C TYR A 21 -8.23 -12.68 3.22
N GLN A 22 -8.63 -12.88 1.96
CA GLN A 22 -7.85 -13.69 1.03
C GLN A 22 -6.53 -12.99 0.68
N PRO A 23 -5.36 -13.57 0.97
CA PRO A 23 -4.07 -12.97 0.66
C PRO A 23 -3.88 -12.68 -0.82
N ILE A 24 -3.22 -11.58 -1.13
CA ILE A 24 -2.74 -11.21 -2.45
C ILE A 24 -1.23 -11.45 -2.47
N ALA A 25 -0.78 -12.39 -3.30
CA ALA A 25 0.64 -12.65 -3.54
C ALA A 25 0.90 -12.46 -5.05
N ALA A 26 1.08 -11.21 -5.47
CA ALA A 26 1.08 -10.81 -6.87
C ALA A 26 2.50 -10.58 -7.38
N ALA A 27 3.05 -11.52 -8.17
CA ALA A 27 4.40 -11.45 -8.71
C ALA A 27 4.44 -10.83 -10.12
N GLY A 28 5.54 -10.14 -10.43
CA GLY A 28 5.75 -9.50 -11.72
C GLY A 28 4.62 -8.52 -12.07
N TRP A 29 4.08 -8.63 -13.27
CA TRP A 29 3.02 -7.72 -13.73
C TRP A 29 1.67 -7.90 -13.01
N HIS A 30 1.47 -8.99 -12.28
CA HIS A 30 0.29 -9.17 -11.43
C HIS A 30 0.27 -8.14 -10.29
N GLY A 31 1.43 -7.69 -9.81
CA GLY A 31 1.54 -6.61 -8.83
C GLY A 31 0.91 -5.28 -9.29
N ALA A 32 0.73 -5.09 -10.60
CA ALA A 32 0.00 -3.95 -11.15
C ALA A 32 -1.54 -4.13 -11.17
N ILE A 33 -2.05 -5.28 -10.71
CA ILE A 33 -3.48 -5.57 -10.55
C ILE A 33 -3.83 -5.47 -9.07
N LEU A 34 -4.70 -4.53 -8.72
CA LEU A 34 -4.98 -4.13 -7.33
C LEU A 34 -5.31 -5.32 -6.41
N HIS A 35 -6.20 -6.22 -6.83
CA HIS A 35 -6.66 -7.38 -6.06
C HIS A 35 -6.40 -8.70 -6.83
N TRP A 36 -5.12 -9.07 -7.00
CA TRP A 36 -4.73 -10.33 -7.61
C TRP A 36 -4.83 -11.48 -6.60
N THR A 37 -6.01 -12.07 -6.46
CA THR A 37 -6.28 -13.16 -5.50
C THR A 37 -6.14 -14.55 -6.10
N ARG A 38 -5.80 -14.68 -7.40
CA ARG A 38 -5.58 -15.99 -8.05
C ARG A 38 -4.32 -16.67 -7.54
N ASN A 39 -3.27 -15.89 -7.28
CA ASN A 39 -2.00 -16.36 -6.73
C ASN A 39 -1.47 -17.60 -7.49
N ASP A 40 -1.53 -17.60 -8.84
CA ASP A 40 -1.31 -18.79 -9.66
C ASP A 40 -0.05 -18.76 -10.56
N ALA A 41 0.76 -17.70 -10.45
CA ALA A 41 2.00 -17.60 -11.21
C ALA A 41 3.25 -18.01 -10.42
N PRO A 42 4.30 -18.47 -11.12
CA PRO A 42 5.63 -18.64 -10.51
C PRO A 42 6.28 -17.28 -10.25
N LEU A 43 7.19 -17.23 -9.28
CA LEU A 43 8.05 -16.08 -9.02
C LEU A 43 9.31 -16.20 -9.89
N HIS A 44 9.68 -15.11 -10.58
CA HIS A 44 10.89 -15.08 -11.39
C HIS A 44 11.93 -14.10 -10.84
N PRO A 45 13.23 -14.47 -10.87
CA PRO A 45 14.29 -13.53 -10.52
C PRO A 45 14.18 -12.22 -11.32
N GLY A 46 14.42 -11.09 -10.64
CA GLY A 46 14.31 -9.76 -11.25
C GLY A 46 12.90 -9.15 -11.20
N GLU A 47 11.87 -9.89 -10.77
CA GLU A 47 10.53 -9.37 -10.54
C GLU A 47 10.35 -8.82 -9.12
N LEU A 48 9.27 -8.08 -8.90
CA LEU A 48 8.73 -7.76 -7.58
C LEU A 48 7.60 -8.74 -7.25
N ILE A 49 7.36 -8.95 -5.96
CA ILE A 49 6.12 -9.53 -5.45
C ILE A 49 5.46 -8.53 -4.48
N VAL A 50 4.20 -8.20 -4.73
CA VAL A 50 3.33 -7.50 -3.79
C VAL A 50 2.66 -8.57 -2.93
N LEU A 51 2.95 -8.57 -1.63
CA LEU A 51 2.30 -9.42 -0.66
C LEU A 51 1.43 -8.55 0.24
N ASP A 52 0.12 -8.73 0.10
CA ASP A 52 -0.90 -8.04 0.87
C ASP A 52 -1.69 -9.11 1.63
N ALA A 53 -1.54 -9.11 2.95
CA ALA A 53 -2.06 -10.16 3.77
C ALA A 53 -2.25 -9.71 5.23
N GLY A 54 -3.41 -10.04 5.80
CA GLY A 54 -3.78 -9.75 7.17
C GLY A 54 -4.31 -10.96 7.91
N ALA A 55 -3.98 -11.05 9.19
CA ALA A 55 -4.47 -12.09 10.07
C ALA A 55 -5.59 -11.55 10.96
N GLU A 56 -6.61 -12.36 11.18
CA GLU A 56 -7.58 -12.12 12.24
C GLU A 56 -7.00 -12.53 13.58
N THR A 57 -7.16 -11.72 14.59
CA THR A 57 -6.77 -12.04 15.96
C THR A 57 -7.83 -12.93 16.63
N ARG A 58 -7.50 -13.53 17.78
CA ARG A 58 -8.48 -14.28 18.59
C ARG A 58 -9.60 -13.41 19.17
N THR A 59 -9.44 -12.10 19.14
CA THR A 59 -10.46 -11.12 19.54
C THR A 59 -11.26 -10.61 18.36
N LEU A 60 -11.11 -11.23 17.17
CA LEU A 60 -11.78 -10.93 15.91
C LEU A 60 -11.39 -9.59 15.26
N TYR A 61 -10.38 -8.91 15.77
CA TYR A 61 -9.82 -7.74 15.08
C TYR A 61 -8.90 -8.21 13.97
N THR A 62 -9.00 -7.53 12.83
CA THR A 62 -8.25 -7.82 11.60
C THR A 62 -7.03 -6.91 11.50
N ALA A 63 -5.90 -7.45 11.03
CA ALA A 63 -4.75 -6.70 10.55
C ALA A 63 -4.78 -6.62 9.03
N ASP A 64 -4.13 -5.61 8.46
CA ASP A 64 -4.02 -5.39 7.01
C ASP A 64 -2.66 -4.78 6.67
N VAL A 65 -1.77 -5.56 6.07
CA VAL A 65 -0.40 -5.12 5.79
C VAL A 65 0.05 -5.53 4.40
N THR A 66 0.52 -4.56 3.63
CA THR A 66 1.18 -4.82 2.35
C THR A 66 2.66 -4.51 2.42
N ARG A 67 3.47 -5.39 1.83
CA ARG A 67 4.86 -5.15 1.49
C ARG A 67 5.13 -5.55 0.04
N THR A 68 6.01 -4.81 -0.61
CA THR A 68 6.52 -5.16 -1.94
C THR A 68 7.99 -5.57 -1.82
N TYR A 69 8.29 -6.79 -2.24
CA TYR A 69 9.62 -7.39 -2.12
C TYR A 69 10.25 -7.66 -3.48
N PRO A 70 11.57 -7.45 -3.65
CA PRO A 70 12.30 -7.93 -4.82
C PRO A 70 12.52 -9.44 -4.71
N VAL A 71 12.05 -10.22 -5.69
CA VAL A 71 12.20 -11.69 -5.72
C VAL A 71 13.66 -12.13 -5.67
N SER A 72 14.57 -11.33 -6.25
CA SER A 72 16.01 -11.58 -6.22
C SER A 72 16.73 -11.09 -4.95
N GLY A 73 15.99 -10.60 -3.94
CA GLY A 73 16.56 -10.07 -2.70
C GLY A 73 17.06 -8.63 -2.79
N THR A 74 17.18 -8.05 -3.98
CA THR A 74 17.63 -6.67 -4.20
C THR A 74 16.79 -5.99 -5.27
N PHE A 75 16.49 -4.70 -5.08
CA PHE A 75 15.75 -3.89 -6.05
C PHE A 75 16.64 -3.49 -7.24
N THR A 76 16.10 -3.54 -8.44
CA THR A 76 16.70 -2.83 -9.59
C THR A 76 16.52 -1.32 -9.43
N ALA A 77 17.28 -0.51 -10.18
CA ALA A 77 17.15 0.96 -10.11
C ALA A 77 15.71 1.42 -10.41
N ALA A 78 15.07 0.88 -11.46
CA ALA A 78 13.70 1.24 -11.83
C ALA A 78 12.67 0.85 -10.74
N GLN A 79 12.83 -0.31 -10.12
CA GLN A 79 11.99 -0.75 -9.00
C GLN A 79 12.17 0.16 -7.78
N ARG A 80 13.43 0.51 -7.49
CA ARG A 80 13.79 1.38 -6.38
C ARG A 80 13.20 2.78 -6.53
N ASP A 81 13.27 3.36 -7.73
CA ASP A 81 12.70 4.68 -8.03
C ASP A 81 11.19 4.70 -7.74
N VAL A 82 10.45 3.66 -8.15
CA VAL A 82 9.00 3.55 -7.87
C VAL A 82 8.74 3.31 -6.38
N TYR A 83 9.52 2.42 -5.77
CA TYR A 83 9.36 2.09 -4.35
C TYR A 83 9.59 3.31 -3.45
N ASP A 84 10.64 4.07 -3.69
CA ASP A 84 10.98 5.27 -2.91
C ASP A 84 9.88 6.35 -3.01
N ILE A 85 9.20 6.47 -4.15
CA ILE A 85 8.04 7.37 -4.32
C ILE A 85 6.86 6.92 -3.45
N VAL A 86 6.54 5.63 -3.46
CA VAL A 86 5.44 5.08 -2.66
C VAL A 86 5.75 5.19 -1.17
N LEU A 87 6.98 4.92 -0.76
CA LEU A 87 7.43 5.07 0.62
C LEU A 87 7.34 6.53 1.10
N ALA A 88 7.79 7.48 0.28
CA ALA A 88 7.65 8.91 0.60
C ALA A 88 6.17 9.32 0.75
N ALA A 89 5.30 8.82 -0.12
CA ALA A 89 3.87 9.08 -0.01
C ALA A 89 3.25 8.52 1.28
N GLN A 90 3.71 7.34 1.74
CA GLN A 90 3.29 6.78 3.02
C GLN A 90 3.79 7.63 4.20
N GLN A 91 5.03 8.08 4.17
CA GLN A 91 5.60 8.95 5.21
C GLN A 91 4.85 10.29 5.31
N ASP A 92 4.50 10.90 4.17
CA ASP A 92 3.71 12.14 4.13
C ASP A 92 2.29 11.91 4.68
N ALA A 93 1.68 10.75 4.40
CA ALA A 93 0.40 10.37 4.97
C ALA A 93 0.45 10.24 6.50
N LEU A 94 1.43 9.50 7.02
CA LEU A 94 1.63 9.31 8.46
C LEU A 94 1.85 10.65 9.17
N ALA A 95 2.60 11.56 8.58
CA ALA A 95 2.81 12.91 9.13
C ALA A 95 1.52 13.76 9.19
N ALA A 96 0.54 13.47 8.34
CA ALA A 96 -0.75 14.18 8.30
C ALA A 96 -1.78 13.63 9.30
N ILE A 97 -1.57 12.41 9.84
CA ILE A 97 -2.53 11.75 10.73
C ILE A 97 -2.32 12.19 12.17
N ARG A 98 -3.29 12.96 12.70
CA ARG A 98 -3.36 13.35 14.12
C ARG A 98 -4.77 13.81 14.48
N PRO A 99 -5.18 13.75 15.76
CA PRO A 99 -6.51 14.18 16.18
C PRO A 99 -6.86 15.60 15.71
N GLY A 100 -8.09 15.76 15.26
CA GLY A 100 -8.62 17.04 14.77
C GLY A 100 -8.26 17.39 13.32
N GLN A 101 -7.34 16.67 12.68
CA GLN A 101 -7.06 16.87 11.26
C GLN A 101 -8.12 16.17 10.39
N PRO A 102 -8.50 16.77 9.25
CA PRO A 102 -9.46 16.14 8.34
C PRO A 102 -8.96 14.79 7.82
N PHE A 103 -9.83 13.78 7.81
CA PHE A 103 -9.50 12.47 7.23
C PHE A 103 -9.02 12.58 5.77
N ARG A 104 -9.67 13.40 4.94
CA ARG A 104 -9.20 13.69 3.58
C ARG A 104 -7.82 14.36 3.51
N GLY A 105 -7.26 14.79 4.64
CA GLY A 105 -5.94 15.44 4.70
C GLY A 105 -4.82 14.51 4.25
N TYR A 106 -4.75 13.29 4.80
CA TYR A 106 -3.73 12.33 4.41
C TYR A 106 -3.94 11.81 2.98
N HIS A 107 -5.18 11.67 2.50
CA HIS A 107 -5.48 11.35 1.09
C HIS A 107 -4.85 12.39 0.14
N ARG A 108 -4.96 13.69 0.48
CA ARG A 108 -4.36 14.75 -0.33
C ARG A 108 -2.83 14.72 -0.27
N ALA A 109 -2.24 14.41 0.89
CA ALA A 109 -0.79 14.25 1.04
C ALA A 109 -0.27 13.12 0.14
N VAL A 110 -0.90 11.94 0.18
CA VAL A 110 -0.57 10.81 -0.71
C VAL A 110 -0.70 11.19 -2.17
N ALA A 111 -1.84 11.79 -2.56
CA ALA A 111 -2.07 12.17 -3.97
C ALA A 111 -1.00 13.14 -4.47
N ALA A 112 -0.61 14.13 -3.64
CA ALA A 112 0.43 15.10 -4.00
C ALA A 112 1.80 14.43 -4.15
N ALA A 113 2.20 13.56 -3.22
CA ALA A 113 3.47 12.85 -3.28
C ALA A 113 3.54 11.93 -4.51
N LEU A 114 2.49 11.12 -4.75
CA LEU A 114 2.43 10.21 -5.89
C LEU A 114 2.40 10.96 -7.23
N ALA A 115 1.62 12.05 -7.36
CA ALA A 115 1.60 12.86 -8.57
C ALA A 115 2.96 13.49 -8.86
N GLY A 116 3.63 14.04 -7.84
CA GLY A 116 5.00 14.56 -7.97
C GLY A 116 6.01 13.49 -8.37
N GLY A 117 5.86 12.27 -7.84
CA GLY A 117 6.66 11.10 -8.22
C GLY A 117 6.43 10.69 -9.68
N LEU A 118 5.17 10.59 -10.10
CA LEU A 118 4.80 10.26 -11.49
C LEU A 118 5.33 11.28 -12.50
N GLU A 119 5.34 12.57 -12.13
CA GLU A 119 5.95 13.62 -12.96
C GLU A 119 7.46 13.41 -13.10
N LYS A 120 8.17 13.15 -12.00
CA LYS A 120 9.62 12.85 -12.00
C LYS A 120 9.98 11.62 -12.83
N LEU A 121 9.13 10.60 -12.82
CA LEU A 121 9.31 9.38 -13.63
C LEU A 121 8.97 9.59 -15.11
N GLY A 122 8.48 10.76 -15.50
CA GLY A 122 8.04 11.06 -16.88
C GLY A 122 6.79 10.28 -17.30
N VAL A 123 5.97 9.87 -16.35
CA VAL A 123 4.71 9.14 -16.58
C VAL A 123 3.55 10.10 -16.82
N LEU A 124 3.47 11.20 -16.06
CA LEU A 124 2.42 12.19 -16.27
C LEU A 124 2.64 12.99 -17.56
N PRO A 125 1.61 13.10 -18.40
CA PRO A 125 1.67 13.94 -19.61
C PRO A 125 1.51 15.44 -19.33
N VAL A 126 1.23 15.81 -18.07
CA VAL A 126 1.03 17.20 -17.59
C VAL A 126 1.75 17.38 -16.26
N PRO A 127 2.01 18.62 -15.81
CA PRO A 127 2.56 18.85 -14.47
C PRO A 127 1.69 18.25 -13.36
N ALA A 128 2.32 17.80 -12.25
CA ALA A 128 1.63 17.22 -11.10
C ALA A 128 0.53 18.14 -10.57
N ALA A 129 0.79 19.45 -10.49
CA ALA A 129 -0.19 20.44 -10.03
C ALA A 129 -1.46 20.47 -10.90
N GLU A 130 -1.33 20.29 -12.22
CA GLU A 130 -2.46 20.19 -13.13
C GLU A 130 -3.20 18.86 -12.96
N SER A 131 -2.45 17.76 -12.81
CA SER A 131 -3.01 16.44 -12.59
C SER A 131 -3.84 16.33 -11.31
N LEU A 132 -3.51 17.14 -10.28
CA LEU A 132 -4.20 17.16 -8.98
C LEU A 132 -5.49 17.98 -8.97
N ARG A 133 -5.79 18.72 -10.03
CA ARG A 133 -7.06 19.47 -10.13
C ARG A 133 -8.24 18.51 -10.21
N GLU A 134 -9.38 18.91 -9.67
CA GLU A 134 -10.62 18.11 -9.67
C GLU A 134 -11.09 17.76 -11.09
N ASP A 135 -10.91 18.68 -12.04
CA ASP A 135 -11.30 18.52 -13.43
C ASP A 135 -10.30 17.71 -14.29
N SER A 136 -9.13 17.35 -13.71
CA SER A 136 -8.08 16.57 -14.37
C SER A 136 -7.99 15.15 -13.82
N GLY A 137 -7.45 14.99 -12.63
CA GLY A 137 -7.35 13.69 -11.93
C GLY A 137 -6.48 12.66 -12.64
N LEU A 138 -5.58 13.05 -13.57
CA LEU A 138 -4.82 12.13 -14.42
C LEU A 138 -3.93 11.14 -13.65
N HIS A 139 -3.38 11.54 -12.48
CA HIS A 139 -2.60 10.64 -11.62
C HIS A 139 -3.37 9.38 -11.21
N ARG A 140 -4.71 9.46 -11.15
CA ARG A 140 -5.58 8.33 -10.75
C ARG A 140 -5.49 7.13 -11.68
N ARG A 141 -4.96 7.31 -12.91
CA ARG A 141 -4.70 6.20 -13.81
C ARG A 141 -3.73 5.17 -13.23
N TRP A 142 -2.82 5.61 -12.36
CA TRP A 142 -1.76 4.77 -11.78
C TRP A 142 -1.83 4.66 -10.25
N THR A 143 -2.80 5.34 -9.61
CA THR A 143 -3.08 5.27 -8.17
C THR A 143 -4.48 4.69 -7.97
N LEU A 144 -4.60 3.36 -8.14
CA LEU A 144 -5.90 2.68 -8.35
C LEU A 144 -6.75 2.55 -7.09
N CYS A 145 -6.17 2.61 -5.88
CA CYS A 145 -6.89 2.49 -4.61
C CYS A 145 -6.99 3.82 -3.86
N ALA A 146 -7.92 3.87 -2.91
CA ALA A 146 -7.86 4.85 -1.85
C ALA A 146 -6.59 4.62 -1.02
N PRO A 147 -5.95 5.66 -0.47
CA PRO A 147 -4.70 5.49 0.28
C PRO A 147 -4.88 4.91 1.69
N GLY A 148 -6.07 4.42 2.01
CA GLY A 148 -6.37 3.71 3.25
C GLY A 148 -7.84 3.80 3.66
N HIS A 149 -8.20 2.99 4.67
CA HIS A 149 -9.55 2.85 5.21
C HIS A 149 -9.50 2.58 6.72
N MET A 150 -10.66 2.65 7.40
CA MET A 150 -10.77 2.20 8.80
C MET A 150 -10.62 0.69 8.88
N LEU A 151 -9.99 0.24 9.94
CA LEU A 151 -9.69 -1.15 10.24
C LEU A 151 -10.22 -1.50 11.64
N GLY A 152 -10.83 -2.68 11.77
CA GLY A 152 -11.43 -3.10 13.04
C GLY A 152 -11.81 -4.57 13.05
N LEU A 153 -13.09 -4.87 13.34
CA LEU A 153 -13.62 -6.23 13.24
C LEU A 153 -13.72 -6.70 11.79
N ASP A 154 -13.98 -5.77 10.88
CA ASP A 154 -13.89 -5.99 9.44
C ASP A 154 -12.63 -5.35 8.88
N VAL A 155 -12.03 -5.93 7.84
CA VAL A 155 -10.88 -5.35 7.15
C VAL A 155 -11.22 -3.97 6.57
N HIS A 156 -12.40 -3.79 5.97
CA HIS A 156 -12.95 -2.51 5.55
C HIS A 156 -14.04 -2.08 6.55
N ASP A 157 -13.61 -1.64 7.73
CA ASP A 157 -14.53 -1.31 8.83
C ASP A 157 -15.18 0.07 8.65
N CYS A 158 -16.31 0.26 9.31
CA CYS A 158 -17.08 1.52 9.33
C CYS A 158 -17.53 2.02 7.94
N GLY A 159 -17.59 1.15 6.92
CA GLY A 159 -17.95 1.54 5.55
C GLY A 159 -19.35 2.17 5.41
N ASP A 160 -20.28 1.76 6.27
CA ASP A 160 -21.65 2.29 6.33
C ASP A 160 -21.81 3.53 7.22
N ALA A 161 -20.73 4.03 7.83
CA ALA A 161 -20.77 5.22 8.66
C ALA A 161 -21.11 6.47 7.82
N PRO A 162 -21.83 7.46 8.38
CA PRO A 162 -22.07 8.72 7.69
C PRO A 162 -20.73 9.38 7.26
N ALA A 163 -20.69 9.94 6.05
CA ALA A 163 -19.50 10.58 5.52
C ALA A 163 -18.91 11.63 6.47
N SER A 164 -19.76 12.36 7.19
CA SER A 164 -19.36 13.38 8.18
C SER A 164 -18.61 12.83 9.40
N SER A 165 -18.77 11.54 9.72
CA SER A 165 -18.04 10.86 10.81
C SER A 165 -16.91 9.97 10.33
N TYR A 166 -16.73 9.83 9.03
CA TYR A 166 -15.66 9.05 8.40
C TYR A 166 -14.88 9.92 7.41
N ILE A 167 -15.16 9.77 6.10
CA ILE A 167 -14.34 10.36 5.02
C ILE A 167 -14.32 11.89 5.04
N ASP A 168 -15.37 12.55 5.47
CA ASP A 168 -15.50 14.01 5.62
C ASP A 168 -15.34 14.46 7.08
N GLY A 169 -15.02 13.52 7.97
CA GLY A 169 -14.78 13.77 9.38
C GLY A 169 -13.34 14.19 9.67
N VAL A 170 -13.03 14.20 10.96
CA VAL A 170 -11.69 14.44 11.49
C VAL A 170 -11.21 13.23 12.28
N PHE A 171 -9.91 13.04 12.35
CA PHE A 171 -9.32 11.99 13.18
C PHE A 171 -9.64 12.20 14.65
N ALA A 172 -9.91 11.11 15.35
CA ALA A 172 -10.04 11.04 16.80
C ALA A 172 -9.07 9.99 17.36
N ALA A 173 -8.51 10.24 18.55
CA ALA A 173 -7.66 9.27 19.23
C ALA A 173 -8.42 7.96 19.46
N GLY A 174 -7.75 6.84 19.25
CA GLY A 174 -8.29 5.48 19.35
C GLY A 174 -8.82 4.91 18.03
N GLN A 175 -8.89 5.68 16.95
CA GLN A 175 -9.18 5.14 15.63
C GLN A 175 -8.01 4.33 15.10
N VAL A 176 -8.31 3.21 14.42
CA VAL A 176 -7.34 2.39 13.69
C VAL A 176 -7.69 2.43 12.22
N LEU A 177 -6.69 2.61 11.36
CA LEU A 177 -6.84 2.72 9.92
C LEU A 177 -5.62 2.17 9.20
N THR A 178 -5.75 1.89 7.90
CA THR A 178 -4.62 1.58 7.02
C THR A 178 -4.03 2.83 6.39
N VAL A 179 -2.75 2.77 6.02
CA VAL A 179 -2.07 3.76 5.17
C VAL A 179 -1.33 3.00 4.08
N GLU A 180 -1.91 2.97 2.87
CA GLU A 180 -1.57 2.02 1.81
C GLU A 180 -1.35 2.66 0.41
N PRO A 181 -0.54 3.70 0.26
CA PRO A 181 -0.28 4.25 -1.05
C PRO A 181 0.31 3.20 -2.00
N GLY A 182 -0.02 3.31 -3.29
CA GLY A 182 0.52 2.43 -4.31
C GLY A 182 0.58 3.05 -5.68
N LEU A 183 1.49 2.53 -6.52
CA LEU A 183 1.61 2.83 -7.95
C LEU A 183 1.51 1.53 -8.75
N TYR A 184 0.70 1.56 -9.82
CA TYR A 184 0.34 0.38 -10.60
C TYR A 184 0.49 0.65 -12.09
N PHE A 185 1.57 0.19 -12.69
CA PHE A 185 1.90 0.42 -14.10
C PHE A 185 1.53 -0.80 -14.94
N GLN A 186 0.42 -0.70 -15.67
CA GLN A 186 0.00 -1.80 -16.54
C GLN A 186 1.07 -2.09 -17.62
N ARG A 187 1.30 -3.37 -17.91
CA ARG A 187 2.37 -3.82 -18.83
C ARG A 187 2.23 -3.32 -20.26
N ASP A 188 1.03 -3.00 -20.69
CA ASP A 188 0.67 -2.54 -22.02
C ASP A 188 0.36 -1.03 -22.10
N ASP A 189 0.52 -0.29 -20.97
CA ASP A 189 0.30 1.15 -20.94
C ASP A 189 1.43 1.89 -21.66
N SER A 190 1.13 2.42 -22.85
CA SER A 190 2.10 3.13 -23.68
C SER A 190 2.55 4.50 -23.12
N LEU A 191 1.81 5.07 -22.16
CA LEU A 191 2.20 6.31 -21.48
C LEU A 191 3.30 6.06 -20.44
N VAL A 192 3.47 4.82 -20.01
CA VAL A 192 4.48 4.43 -19.02
C VAL A 192 5.80 4.12 -19.74
N PRO A 193 6.94 4.68 -19.29
CA PRO A 193 8.26 4.30 -19.79
C PRO A 193 8.50 2.79 -19.72
N ALA A 194 9.09 2.20 -20.76
CA ALA A 194 9.23 0.75 -20.88
C ALA A 194 9.83 0.04 -19.65
N PRO A 195 10.86 0.59 -18.95
CA PRO A 195 11.43 -0.06 -17.75
C PRO A 195 10.47 -0.13 -16.55
N LEU A 196 9.39 0.67 -16.54
CA LEU A 196 8.42 0.73 -15.44
C LEU A 196 7.16 -0.11 -15.72
N ARG A 197 6.94 -0.54 -16.96
CA ARG A 197 5.73 -1.29 -17.33
C ARG A 197 5.67 -2.64 -16.63
N GLY A 198 4.52 -2.94 -16.06
CA GLY A 198 4.28 -4.14 -15.27
C GLY A 198 4.74 -4.04 -13.82
N LEU A 199 5.32 -2.90 -13.37
CA LEU A 199 5.62 -2.71 -11.96
C LEU A 199 4.37 -2.31 -11.18
N GLY A 200 4.14 -3.00 -10.07
CA GLY A 200 3.21 -2.61 -9.03
C GLY A 200 3.93 -2.52 -7.69
N VAL A 201 3.69 -1.45 -6.95
CA VAL A 201 4.25 -1.25 -5.61
C VAL A 201 3.15 -0.73 -4.70
N ARG A 202 2.91 -1.41 -3.59
CA ARG A 202 2.10 -0.94 -2.45
C ARG A 202 2.88 -1.14 -1.16
N ILE A 203 2.82 -0.16 -0.26
CA ILE A 203 3.39 -0.24 1.09
C ILE A 203 2.28 0.18 2.04
N GLU A 204 1.92 -0.71 2.96
CA GLU A 204 0.79 -0.53 3.85
C GLU A 204 1.14 -0.86 5.28
N ASP A 205 0.66 -0.03 6.18
CA ASP A 205 0.73 -0.26 7.62
C ASP A 205 -0.61 0.01 8.30
N ASP A 206 -0.87 -0.76 9.36
CA ASP A 206 -1.91 -0.48 10.34
C ASP A 206 -1.46 0.65 11.26
N VAL A 207 -2.33 1.62 11.47
CA VAL A 207 -2.00 2.86 12.19
C VAL A 207 -3.05 3.17 13.25
N LEU A 208 -2.61 3.34 14.49
CA LEU A 208 -3.43 3.84 15.60
C LEU A 208 -3.28 5.37 15.71
N VAL A 209 -4.40 6.10 15.70
CA VAL A 209 -4.41 7.53 16.02
C VAL A 209 -4.22 7.69 17.54
N THR A 210 -3.13 8.32 17.97
CA THR A 210 -2.82 8.61 19.37
C THR A 210 -3.36 9.96 19.82
N ALA A 211 -3.09 10.38 21.05
CA ALA A 211 -3.56 11.67 21.56
C ALA A 211 -2.93 12.88 20.84
N ASP A 212 -1.73 12.73 20.26
CA ASP A 212 -0.91 13.80 19.69
C ASP A 212 -0.36 13.50 18.29
N GLY A 213 -0.65 12.32 17.73
CA GLY A 213 -0.16 11.89 16.41
C GLY A 213 -0.72 10.56 15.99
N CYS A 214 0.16 9.67 15.53
CA CYS A 214 -0.19 8.29 15.22
C CYS A 214 0.97 7.33 15.56
N GLU A 215 0.63 6.07 15.77
CA GLU A 215 1.55 4.96 15.99
C GLU A 215 1.36 3.92 14.89
N VAL A 216 2.47 3.46 14.29
CA VAL A 216 2.45 2.37 13.30
C VAL A 216 2.50 1.04 14.04
N LEU A 217 1.40 0.30 14.02
CA LEU A 217 1.25 -0.98 14.72
C LEU A 217 2.06 -2.10 14.07
N SER A 218 2.25 -2.05 12.76
CA SER A 218 3.03 -2.99 11.93
C SER A 218 4.52 -2.62 11.79
N ALA A 219 5.05 -1.71 12.60
CA ALA A 219 6.43 -1.21 12.53
C ALA A 219 7.53 -2.28 12.64
N GLY A 220 7.19 -3.49 13.10
CA GLY A 220 8.12 -4.64 13.13
C GLY A 220 8.52 -5.16 11.76
N LEU A 221 7.78 -4.84 10.70
CA LEU A 221 8.10 -5.21 9.32
C LEU A 221 8.85 -4.07 8.62
N PRO A 222 10.03 -4.32 8.02
CA PRO A 222 10.81 -3.28 7.38
C PRO A 222 10.07 -2.64 6.20
N ARG A 223 10.23 -1.33 6.03
CA ARG A 223 9.69 -0.53 4.92
C ARG A 223 10.79 0.12 4.09
N GLU A 224 11.87 0.55 4.76
CA GLU A 224 13.02 1.16 4.07
C GLU A 224 13.66 0.12 3.14
N PRO A 225 13.90 0.43 1.85
CA PRO A 225 14.39 -0.56 0.90
C PRO A 225 15.65 -1.29 1.32
N ALA A 226 16.63 -0.60 1.92
CA ALA A 226 17.86 -1.22 2.41
C ALA A 226 17.55 -2.22 3.55
N ALA A 227 16.63 -1.89 4.46
CA ALA A 227 16.21 -2.78 5.52
C ALA A 227 15.40 -3.99 5.00
N VAL A 228 14.63 -3.80 3.93
CA VAL A 228 13.94 -4.89 3.21
C VAL A 228 14.94 -5.86 2.60
N GLU A 229 15.96 -5.34 1.90
CA GLU A 229 17.03 -6.16 1.30
C GLU A 229 17.84 -6.91 2.37
N GLU A 230 18.17 -6.26 3.48
CA GLU A 230 18.86 -6.89 4.62
C GLU A 230 18.00 -7.99 5.26
N TRP A 231 16.73 -7.73 5.44
CA TRP A 231 15.78 -8.71 6.01
C TRP A 231 15.66 -9.95 5.13
N LEU A 232 15.57 -9.77 3.79
CA LEU A 232 15.53 -10.88 2.83
C LEU A 232 16.86 -11.68 2.78
N ALA A 233 17.99 -11.03 3.00
CA ALA A 233 19.28 -11.69 3.02
C ALA A 233 19.51 -12.54 4.30
N GLY A 234 18.78 -12.26 5.37
CA GLY A 234 18.83 -12.99 6.63
C GLY A 234 17.74 -14.06 6.82
N ALA A 235 16.85 -14.20 5.84
CA ALA A 235 15.69 -15.10 5.89
C ALA A 235 16.01 -16.54 5.45
#